data_add9a13cca8f912ff5173106213a1662
#
_entry.id   add9a13cca8f912ff5173106213a1662
#
_cell.length_a   1.000
_cell.length_b   1.000
_cell.length_c   1.000
_cell.angle_alpha   90.00
_cell.angle_beta   90.00
_cell.angle_gamma   90.00
#
_symmetry.space_group_name_H-M   'P 1'
#
loop_
_entity.id
_entity.type
_entity.pdbx_description
1 polymer ?
#
loop_
_entity_poly.entity_id
_entity_poly.type
_entity_poly.pdbx_seq_one_letter_code
_entity_poly.pdbx_strand_id
1 'polypeptide(L)'
;MNIGLIGTGAYGQAMAMMLLKNNNNVIMWTENEDKYKFYKENNRIKSLINGVEIPKEIKLTNDIKEVCLNKDIIFIMTTAHYVGKICDEINPYINKKTIVCIASKGIENVSCKFLSDIAYEKLKTKHIAIISGPSFAVDMSNNYPVGLSIASLSKKSIKLIKQALVSDTVKLRETTDLIGVQICGSIKNVIALAAGMLEGMNYPESTQSFLITESLNDIKELIKALGGNPKTCLSFAGVGDLLLTCTSTKSRNFKFGKLVGSGALKKEKEQFLAENTVEGYYTLKSIYKLVKKKKIKMPIIDVIYKIIVNNDDPKLLVTLLINKK
;
A
#
# COMPACT_ATOMS: atom_id res chain seq x y z
N MET A 1 -0.31 3.16 -24.24
CA MET A 1 -1.68 3.26 -23.70
C MET A 1 -1.91 4.61 -23.06
N ASN A 2 -3.16 5.02 -22.90
CA ASN A 2 -3.53 6.24 -22.19
C ASN A 2 -3.86 5.90 -20.73
N ILE A 3 -3.07 6.42 -19.79
CA ILE A 3 -3.15 6.03 -18.39
C ILE A 3 -3.41 7.24 -17.51
N GLY A 4 -4.44 7.15 -16.67
CA GLY A 4 -4.73 8.08 -15.61
C GLY A 4 -4.15 7.59 -14.28
N LEU A 5 -3.59 8.48 -13.48
CA LEU A 5 -3.04 8.14 -12.17
C LEU A 5 -3.56 9.12 -11.11
N ILE A 6 -4.29 8.60 -10.14
CA ILE A 6 -4.92 9.39 -9.08
C ILE A 6 -4.09 9.33 -7.82
N GLY A 7 -3.40 10.43 -7.52
CA GLY A 7 -2.49 10.57 -6.38
C GLY A 7 -1.06 10.91 -6.79
N THR A 8 -0.55 11.99 -6.23
CA THR A 8 0.77 12.59 -6.52
C THR A 8 1.77 12.41 -5.39
N GLY A 9 1.59 11.39 -4.55
CA GLY A 9 2.59 10.98 -3.55
C GLY A 9 3.85 10.42 -4.21
N ALA A 10 4.93 10.23 -3.45
CA ALA A 10 6.21 9.70 -3.98
C ALA A 10 6.02 8.38 -4.73
N TYR A 11 5.20 7.45 -4.22
CA TYR A 11 4.91 6.18 -4.88
C TYR A 11 4.14 6.36 -6.20
N GLY A 12 3.17 7.31 -6.25
CA GLY A 12 2.45 7.66 -7.47
C GLY A 12 3.39 8.25 -8.52
N GLN A 13 4.30 9.14 -8.13
CA GLN A 13 5.32 9.72 -9.02
C GLN A 13 6.25 8.63 -9.62
N ALA A 14 6.74 7.72 -8.77
CA ALA A 14 7.59 6.62 -9.22
C ALA A 14 6.84 5.67 -10.19
N MET A 15 5.57 5.36 -9.91
CA MET A 15 4.74 4.55 -10.82
C MET A 15 4.52 5.27 -12.16
N ALA A 16 4.27 6.58 -12.14
CA ALA A 16 4.11 7.36 -13.37
C ALA A 16 5.38 7.34 -14.24
N MET A 17 6.55 7.42 -13.62
CA MET A 17 7.85 7.31 -14.32
C MET A 17 8.04 5.94 -14.96
N MET A 18 7.73 4.84 -14.24
CA MET A 18 7.78 3.49 -14.79
C MET A 18 6.84 3.31 -15.98
N LEU A 19 5.62 3.82 -15.88
CA LEU A 19 4.62 3.76 -16.95
C LEU A 19 5.08 4.58 -18.18
N LEU A 20 5.61 5.79 -17.97
CA LEU A 20 6.15 6.61 -19.04
C LEU A 20 7.33 5.91 -19.76
N LYS A 21 8.28 5.34 -18.99
CA LYS A 21 9.42 4.60 -19.52
C LYS A 21 9.00 3.45 -20.43
N ASN A 22 7.85 2.85 -20.15
CA ASN A 22 7.25 1.78 -20.97
C ASN A 22 6.31 2.33 -22.06
N ASN A 23 6.60 3.52 -22.58
CA ASN A 23 5.93 4.19 -23.71
C ASN A 23 4.41 4.38 -23.54
N ASN A 24 3.96 4.67 -22.32
CA ASN A 24 2.57 5.06 -22.07
C ASN A 24 2.42 6.57 -21.97
N ASN A 25 1.26 7.10 -22.36
CA ASN A 25 0.86 8.47 -22.10
C ASN A 25 0.29 8.55 -20.68
N VAL A 26 0.94 9.31 -19.81
CA VAL A 26 0.58 9.37 -18.37
C VAL A 26 0.12 10.77 -17.99
N ILE A 27 -1.04 10.84 -17.35
CA ILE A 27 -1.55 12.03 -16.70
C ILE A 27 -1.83 11.72 -15.24
N MET A 28 -1.36 12.57 -14.33
CA MET A 28 -1.61 12.47 -12.89
C MET A 28 -2.66 13.48 -12.46
N TRP A 29 -3.43 13.12 -11.43
CA TRP A 29 -4.39 14.01 -10.81
C TRP A 29 -4.05 14.30 -9.36
N THR A 30 -4.28 15.55 -8.97
CA THR A 30 -4.14 16.03 -7.58
C THR A 30 -5.29 16.92 -7.19
N GLU A 31 -5.83 16.75 -5.96
CA GLU A 31 -6.75 17.73 -5.37
C GLU A 31 -6.02 18.90 -4.69
N ASN A 32 -4.69 18.82 -4.57
CA ASN A 32 -3.90 19.85 -3.91
C ASN A 32 -3.59 21.01 -4.85
N GLU A 33 -4.21 22.16 -4.59
CA GLU A 33 -4.09 23.38 -5.39
C GLU A 33 -2.66 23.92 -5.47
N ASP A 34 -1.86 23.85 -4.39
CA ASP A 34 -0.47 24.33 -4.38
C ASP A 34 0.41 23.51 -5.32
N LYS A 35 0.19 22.18 -5.37
CA LYS A 35 0.91 21.31 -6.31
C LYS A 35 0.54 21.63 -7.75
N TYR A 36 -0.74 21.89 -8.02
CA TYR A 36 -1.20 22.23 -9.36
C TYR A 36 -0.70 23.61 -9.78
N LYS A 37 -0.75 24.60 -8.89
CA LYS A 37 -0.18 25.93 -9.12
C LYS A 37 1.31 25.86 -9.45
N PHE A 38 2.09 25.13 -8.64
CA PHE A 38 3.51 24.90 -8.93
C PHE A 38 3.73 24.31 -10.33
N TYR A 39 2.91 23.31 -10.71
CA TYR A 39 2.99 22.69 -12.04
C TYR A 39 2.69 23.70 -13.16
N LYS A 40 1.68 24.54 -13.02
CA LYS A 40 1.33 25.57 -14.01
C LYS A 40 2.44 26.61 -14.21
N GLU A 41 3.10 26.98 -13.11
CA GLU A 41 4.19 27.99 -13.14
C GLU A 41 5.50 27.42 -13.70
N ASN A 42 5.79 26.14 -13.44
CA ASN A 42 7.10 25.54 -13.73
C ASN A 42 7.06 24.51 -14.89
N ASN A 43 5.89 24.17 -15.42
CA ASN A 43 5.66 23.10 -16.39
C ASN A 43 6.34 21.78 -15.99
N ARG A 44 6.37 21.48 -14.68
CA ARG A 44 6.90 20.24 -14.11
C ARG A 44 6.24 19.90 -12.77
N ILE A 45 6.15 18.62 -12.48
CA ILE A 45 5.66 18.12 -11.17
C ILE A 45 6.79 18.27 -10.15
N LYS A 46 6.49 18.87 -8.98
CA LYS A 46 7.44 18.92 -7.87
C LYS A 46 7.72 17.51 -7.35
N SER A 47 8.98 17.08 -7.42
CA SER A 47 9.36 15.77 -6.94
C SER A 47 9.24 15.65 -5.41
N LEU A 48 8.71 14.52 -4.98
CA LEU A 48 8.71 14.06 -3.58
C LEU A 48 9.73 12.94 -3.33
N ILE A 49 10.58 12.67 -4.32
CA ILE A 49 11.62 11.63 -4.29
C ILE A 49 12.97 12.32 -4.34
N ASN A 50 13.76 12.17 -3.28
CA ASN A 50 15.07 12.83 -3.17
C ASN A 50 15.98 12.45 -4.35
N GLY A 51 16.60 13.46 -4.96
CA GLY A 51 17.53 13.28 -6.06
C GLY A 51 16.92 12.84 -7.39
N VAL A 52 15.57 12.88 -7.51
CA VAL A 52 14.87 12.45 -8.72
C VAL A 52 14.06 13.60 -9.29
N GLU A 53 14.22 13.88 -10.57
CA GLU A 53 13.35 14.79 -11.31
C GLU A 53 12.22 14.02 -12.00
N ILE A 54 11.02 14.60 -11.98
CA ILE A 54 9.86 14.03 -12.68
C ILE A 54 9.89 14.49 -14.14
N PRO A 55 9.84 13.56 -15.11
CA PRO A 55 9.82 13.89 -16.54
C PRO A 55 8.68 14.84 -16.90
N LYS A 56 8.96 15.81 -17.78
CA LYS A 56 7.96 16.82 -18.22
C LYS A 56 6.82 16.23 -19.05
N GLU A 57 7.03 15.07 -19.62
CA GLU A 57 6.06 14.29 -20.39
C GLU A 57 4.90 13.78 -19.52
N ILE A 58 5.12 13.67 -18.20
CA ILE A 58 4.06 13.33 -17.24
C ILE A 58 3.28 14.59 -16.94
N LYS A 59 2.03 14.63 -17.41
CA LYS A 59 1.12 15.75 -17.21
C LYS A 59 0.50 15.72 -15.81
N LEU A 60 0.14 16.90 -15.28
CA LEU A 60 -0.63 17.03 -14.04
C LEU A 60 -1.91 17.81 -14.30
N THR A 61 -2.99 17.36 -13.70
CA THR A 61 -4.28 18.05 -13.71
C THR A 61 -4.91 18.10 -12.32
N ASN A 62 -5.75 19.06 -12.04
CA ASN A 62 -6.68 19.08 -10.90
C ASN A 62 -8.13 18.76 -11.32
N ASP A 63 -8.39 18.53 -12.62
CA ASP A 63 -9.68 18.07 -13.12
C ASP A 63 -9.76 16.54 -13.13
N ILE A 64 -10.62 15.98 -12.27
CA ILE A 64 -10.85 14.52 -12.17
C ILE A 64 -11.40 13.95 -13.48
N LYS A 65 -12.13 14.74 -14.27
CA LYS A 65 -12.65 14.32 -15.56
C LYS A 65 -11.53 14.08 -16.57
N GLU A 66 -10.52 14.95 -16.63
CA GLU A 66 -9.41 14.85 -17.57
C GLU A 66 -8.56 13.59 -17.31
N VAL A 67 -8.34 13.22 -16.03
CA VAL A 67 -7.59 12.01 -15.69
C VAL A 67 -8.36 10.72 -15.97
N CYS A 68 -9.69 10.79 -16.15
CA CYS A 68 -10.55 9.62 -16.35
C CYS A 68 -10.99 9.39 -17.80
N LEU A 69 -11.27 10.45 -18.56
CA LEU A 69 -11.82 10.32 -19.90
C LEU A 69 -10.85 9.67 -20.88
N ASN A 70 -11.35 8.68 -21.62
CA ASN A 70 -10.62 7.97 -22.68
C ASN A 70 -9.32 7.32 -22.19
N LYS A 71 -9.30 6.87 -20.93
CA LYS A 71 -8.17 6.10 -20.37
C LYS A 71 -8.42 4.60 -20.49
N ASP A 72 -7.35 3.89 -20.85
CA ASP A 72 -7.33 2.43 -20.87
C ASP A 72 -7.25 1.88 -19.43
N ILE A 73 -6.40 2.51 -18.61
CA ILE A 73 -6.16 2.12 -17.22
C ILE A 73 -6.16 3.38 -16.34
N ILE A 74 -6.80 3.27 -15.18
CA ILE A 74 -6.71 4.26 -14.11
C ILE A 74 -6.07 3.59 -12.89
N PHE A 75 -4.95 4.15 -12.40
CA PHE A 75 -4.34 3.74 -11.15
C PHE A 75 -4.82 4.61 -10.00
N ILE A 76 -5.33 3.99 -8.93
CA ILE A 76 -5.68 4.68 -7.68
C ILE A 76 -4.51 4.49 -6.71
N MET A 77 -3.84 5.58 -6.37
CA MET A 77 -2.60 5.64 -5.57
C MET A 77 -2.75 6.56 -4.36
N THR A 78 -3.97 6.70 -3.86
CA THR A 78 -4.31 7.46 -2.64
C THR A 78 -4.19 6.57 -1.40
N THR A 79 -4.37 7.15 -0.21
CA THR A 79 -4.52 6.34 1.02
C THR A 79 -5.86 5.60 1.01
N ALA A 80 -5.92 4.45 1.69
CA ALA A 80 -7.05 3.51 1.63
C ALA A 80 -8.42 4.14 1.94
N HIS A 81 -8.48 5.10 2.87
CA HIS A 81 -9.73 5.73 3.29
C HIS A 81 -10.35 6.66 2.21
N TYR A 82 -9.55 7.12 1.23
CA TYR A 82 -10.06 7.93 0.12
C TYR A 82 -10.57 7.10 -1.06
N VAL A 83 -10.24 5.81 -1.15
CA VAL A 83 -10.57 4.99 -2.32
C VAL A 83 -12.06 4.98 -2.62
N GLY A 84 -12.91 4.88 -1.58
CA GLY A 84 -14.36 4.93 -1.75
C GLY A 84 -14.87 6.24 -2.35
N LYS A 85 -14.37 7.39 -1.87
CA LYS A 85 -14.68 8.73 -2.40
C LYS A 85 -14.20 8.85 -3.85
N ILE A 86 -12.98 8.45 -4.14
CA ILE A 86 -12.41 8.47 -5.49
C ILE A 86 -13.23 7.60 -6.44
N CYS A 87 -13.69 6.42 -6.03
CA CYS A 87 -14.56 5.58 -6.85
C CYS A 87 -15.87 6.31 -7.23
N ASP A 88 -16.49 7.03 -6.30
CA ASP A 88 -17.70 7.82 -6.58
C ASP A 88 -17.41 8.94 -7.58
N GLU A 89 -16.29 9.66 -7.40
CA GLU A 89 -15.91 10.81 -8.24
C GLU A 89 -15.55 10.39 -9.67
N ILE A 90 -14.85 9.26 -9.85
CA ILE A 90 -14.43 8.82 -11.19
C ILE A 90 -15.53 8.06 -11.96
N ASN A 91 -16.50 7.46 -11.25
CA ASN A 91 -17.51 6.60 -11.87
C ASN A 91 -18.29 7.28 -13.02
N PRO A 92 -18.67 8.58 -12.96
CA PRO A 92 -19.33 9.25 -14.07
C PRO A 92 -18.51 9.28 -15.36
N TYR A 93 -17.18 9.38 -15.26
CA TYR A 93 -16.25 9.67 -16.37
C TYR A 93 -15.55 8.45 -16.96
N ILE A 94 -15.60 7.28 -16.30
CA ILE A 94 -15.07 6.02 -16.84
C ILE A 94 -16.12 5.30 -17.66
N ASN A 95 -15.73 4.25 -18.38
CA ASN A 95 -16.66 3.36 -19.09
C ASN A 95 -16.50 1.90 -18.58
N LYS A 96 -17.40 1.01 -19.06
CA LYS A 96 -17.39 -0.41 -18.63
C LYS A 96 -16.11 -1.16 -19.04
N LYS A 97 -15.31 -0.63 -19.97
CA LYS A 97 -14.08 -1.26 -20.48
C LYS A 97 -12.83 -0.72 -19.79
N THR A 98 -12.92 0.42 -19.07
CA THR A 98 -11.81 1.03 -18.35
C THR A 98 -11.34 0.11 -17.22
N ILE A 99 -10.04 -0.12 -17.14
CA ILE A 99 -9.45 -0.91 -16.05
C ILE A 99 -9.15 0.05 -14.88
N VAL A 100 -9.54 -0.34 -13.67
CA VAL A 100 -9.17 0.39 -12.46
C VAL A 100 -8.23 -0.50 -11.64
N CYS A 101 -6.98 -0.04 -11.48
CA CYS A 101 -5.93 -0.71 -10.72
C CYS A 101 -5.69 0.03 -9.41
N ILE A 102 -5.95 -0.62 -8.29
CA ILE A 102 -5.76 -0.04 -6.96
C ILE A 102 -4.39 -0.45 -6.44
N ALA A 103 -3.54 0.53 -6.14
CA ALA A 103 -2.23 0.33 -5.51
C ALA A 103 -2.21 0.83 -4.05
N SER A 104 -3.32 1.41 -3.58
CA SER A 104 -3.54 1.76 -2.17
C SER A 104 -3.47 0.52 -1.30
N LYS A 105 -2.81 0.64 -0.15
CA LYS A 105 -2.62 -0.47 0.79
C LYS A 105 -3.44 -0.21 2.04
N GLY A 106 -4.28 -1.17 2.42
CA GLY A 106 -5.14 -1.03 3.59
C GLY A 106 -6.51 -1.68 3.41
N ILE A 107 -7.28 -1.57 4.47
CA ILE A 107 -8.69 -1.93 4.54
C ILE A 107 -9.43 -0.63 4.88
N GLU A 108 -10.60 -0.43 4.31
CA GLU A 108 -11.38 0.78 4.58
C GLU A 108 -11.75 0.85 6.07
N ASN A 109 -11.58 2.06 6.66
CA ASN A 109 -11.55 2.21 8.12
C ASN A 109 -12.93 2.07 8.79
N VAL A 110 -14.00 2.42 8.11
CA VAL A 110 -15.36 2.44 8.65
C VAL A 110 -16.05 1.09 8.45
N SER A 111 -16.13 0.66 7.20
CA SER A 111 -16.82 -0.59 6.80
C SER A 111 -15.99 -1.84 7.04
N CYS A 112 -14.67 -1.72 7.17
CA CYS A 112 -13.70 -2.83 7.17
C CYS A 112 -13.78 -3.69 5.90
N LYS A 113 -14.23 -3.12 4.76
CA LYS A 113 -14.27 -3.79 3.47
C LYS A 113 -12.92 -3.73 2.78
N PHE A 114 -12.65 -4.73 1.94
CA PHE A 114 -11.54 -4.66 1.02
C PHE A 114 -11.75 -3.57 -0.04
N LEU A 115 -10.67 -2.95 -0.49
CA LEU A 115 -10.75 -1.86 -1.47
C LEU A 115 -11.31 -2.35 -2.82
N SER A 116 -11.03 -3.63 -3.18
CA SER A 116 -11.63 -4.27 -4.35
C SER A 116 -13.15 -4.35 -4.25
N ASP A 117 -13.70 -4.69 -3.07
CA ASP A 117 -15.15 -4.81 -2.89
C ASP A 117 -15.82 -3.45 -3.04
N ILE A 118 -15.23 -2.40 -2.46
CA ILE A 118 -15.68 -1.02 -2.61
C ILE A 118 -15.69 -0.63 -4.10
N ALA A 119 -14.62 -0.95 -4.83
CA ALA A 119 -14.56 -0.65 -6.25
C ALA A 119 -15.60 -1.42 -7.08
N TYR A 120 -15.84 -2.70 -6.76
CA TYR A 120 -16.91 -3.49 -7.42
C TYR A 120 -18.31 -2.98 -7.12
N GLU A 121 -18.54 -2.43 -5.92
CA GLU A 121 -19.83 -1.85 -5.54
C GLU A 121 -20.09 -0.52 -6.23
N LYS A 122 -19.07 0.36 -6.29
CA LYS A 122 -19.23 1.76 -6.70
C LYS A 122 -19.01 2.02 -8.20
N LEU A 123 -18.15 1.21 -8.84
CA LEU A 123 -17.76 1.46 -10.23
C LEU A 123 -18.62 0.64 -11.22
N LYS A 124 -18.96 1.28 -12.34
CA LYS A 124 -19.66 0.60 -13.45
C LYS A 124 -18.79 -0.39 -14.22
N THR A 125 -17.46 -0.28 -14.13
CA THR A 125 -16.54 -1.30 -14.65
C THR A 125 -16.40 -2.47 -13.69
N LYS A 126 -16.19 -3.68 -14.24
CA LYS A 126 -15.82 -4.89 -13.48
C LYS A 126 -14.37 -5.30 -13.72
N HIS A 127 -13.60 -4.47 -14.42
CA HIS A 127 -12.19 -4.66 -14.67
C HIS A 127 -11.34 -4.07 -13.54
N ILE A 128 -11.47 -4.64 -12.35
CA ILE A 128 -10.75 -4.20 -11.15
C ILE A 128 -9.49 -5.05 -10.97
N ALA A 129 -8.39 -4.40 -10.60
CA ALA A 129 -7.14 -5.05 -10.25
C ALA A 129 -6.54 -4.44 -8.98
N ILE A 130 -5.75 -5.23 -8.26
CA ILE A 130 -4.95 -4.80 -7.12
C ILE A 130 -3.48 -5.06 -7.45
N ILE A 131 -2.60 -4.10 -7.16
CA ILE A 131 -1.16 -4.26 -7.33
C ILE A 131 -0.44 -4.00 -6.00
N SER A 132 0.50 -4.88 -5.64
CA SER A 132 1.30 -4.76 -4.41
C SER A 132 2.62 -5.50 -4.57
N GLY A 133 3.64 -5.11 -3.79
CA GLY A 133 4.95 -5.78 -3.77
C GLY A 133 6.05 -4.91 -3.22
N PRO A 134 7.27 -5.47 -3.04
CA PRO A 134 8.43 -4.77 -2.52
C PRO A 134 8.93 -3.72 -3.52
N SER A 135 8.60 -2.45 -3.28
CA SER A 135 8.85 -1.37 -4.22
C SER A 135 8.88 -0.02 -3.51
N PHE A 136 10.05 0.39 -3.03
CA PHE A 136 10.18 1.78 -2.58
C PHE A 136 10.20 2.73 -3.78
N ALA A 137 9.58 3.89 -3.62
CA ALA A 137 9.48 4.90 -4.68
C ALA A 137 10.86 5.29 -5.23
N VAL A 138 11.86 5.47 -4.38
CA VAL A 138 13.22 5.80 -4.78
C VAL A 138 13.88 4.69 -5.61
N ASP A 139 13.60 3.42 -5.30
CA ASP A 139 14.19 2.30 -6.03
C ASP A 139 13.54 2.17 -7.42
N MET A 140 12.20 2.34 -7.50
CA MET A 140 11.44 2.36 -8.76
C MET A 140 11.90 3.50 -9.68
N SER A 141 12.05 4.71 -9.14
CA SER A 141 12.44 5.88 -9.94
C SER A 141 13.87 5.83 -10.44
N ASN A 142 14.75 5.12 -9.72
CA ASN A 142 16.12 4.86 -10.15
C ASN A 142 16.26 3.62 -11.06
N ASN A 143 15.13 3.05 -11.51
CA ASN A 143 15.09 1.87 -12.38
C ASN A 143 15.77 0.62 -11.80
N TYR A 144 15.82 0.47 -10.48
CA TYR A 144 16.25 -0.79 -9.89
C TYR A 144 15.20 -1.88 -10.11
N PRO A 145 15.62 -3.15 -10.26
CA PRO A 145 14.69 -4.26 -10.45
C PRO A 145 13.69 -4.39 -9.31
N VAL A 146 12.40 -4.43 -9.62
CA VAL A 146 11.31 -4.62 -8.66
C VAL A 146 10.37 -5.73 -9.09
N GLY A 147 9.86 -6.48 -8.10
CA GLY A 147 8.85 -7.51 -8.30
C GLY A 147 7.51 -7.09 -7.72
N LEU A 148 6.43 -7.16 -8.51
CA LEU A 148 5.08 -6.84 -8.06
C LEU A 148 4.14 -8.01 -8.30
N SER A 149 3.15 -8.17 -7.43
CA SER A 149 2.01 -9.06 -7.63
C SER A 149 0.83 -8.26 -8.14
N ILE A 150 0.16 -8.79 -9.18
CA ILE A 150 -1.09 -8.24 -9.69
C ILE A 150 -2.20 -9.26 -9.47
N ALA A 151 -3.28 -8.85 -8.81
CA ALA A 151 -4.48 -9.65 -8.60
C ALA A 151 -5.66 -9.08 -9.37
N SER A 152 -6.36 -9.90 -10.15
CA SER A 152 -7.61 -9.52 -10.81
C SER A 152 -8.40 -10.76 -11.22
N LEU A 153 -9.73 -10.69 -11.15
CA LEU A 153 -10.62 -11.69 -11.75
C LEU A 153 -10.75 -11.54 -13.28
N SER A 154 -10.29 -10.40 -13.82
CA SER A 154 -10.33 -10.09 -15.26
C SER A 154 -8.98 -10.39 -15.92
N LYS A 155 -8.95 -11.42 -16.78
CA LYS A 155 -7.77 -11.73 -17.62
C LYS A 155 -7.35 -10.53 -18.48
N LYS A 156 -8.32 -9.73 -18.96
CA LYS A 156 -8.06 -8.50 -19.73
C LYS A 156 -7.29 -7.49 -18.89
N SER A 157 -7.69 -7.27 -17.62
CA SER A 157 -6.99 -6.35 -16.70
C SER A 157 -5.55 -6.78 -16.49
N ILE A 158 -5.32 -8.05 -16.20
CA ILE A 158 -3.98 -8.62 -16.04
C ILE A 158 -3.12 -8.38 -17.28
N LYS A 159 -3.64 -8.73 -18.47
CA LYS A 159 -2.92 -8.58 -19.74
C LYS A 159 -2.48 -7.12 -19.97
N LEU A 160 -3.43 -6.17 -19.89
CA LEU A 160 -3.14 -4.77 -20.21
C LEU A 160 -2.25 -4.11 -19.17
N ILE A 161 -2.40 -4.42 -17.87
CA ILE A 161 -1.50 -3.89 -16.83
C ILE A 161 -0.08 -4.48 -16.99
N LYS A 162 0.05 -5.75 -17.38
CA LYS A 162 1.37 -6.33 -17.71
C LYS A 162 1.99 -5.60 -18.89
N GLN A 163 1.26 -5.34 -19.96
CA GLN A 163 1.75 -4.56 -21.10
C GLN A 163 2.18 -3.15 -20.72
N ALA A 164 1.47 -2.52 -19.74
CA ALA A 164 1.81 -1.19 -19.28
C ALA A 164 3.07 -1.11 -18.42
N LEU A 165 3.38 -2.16 -17.65
CA LEU A 165 4.38 -2.11 -16.58
C LEU A 165 5.59 -3.01 -16.77
N VAL A 166 5.44 -4.19 -17.41
CA VAL A 166 6.57 -5.14 -17.55
C VAL A 166 7.66 -4.54 -18.42
N SER A 167 8.89 -4.58 -17.91
CA SER A 167 10.10 -4.08 -18.56
C SER A 167 11.30 -4.88 -18.06
N ASP A 168 12.51 -4.51 -18.48
CA ASP A 168 13.76 -5.14 -18.00
C ASP A 168 13.99 -5.01 -16.50
N THR A 169 13.32 -4.03 -15.87
CA THR A 169 13.45 -3.76 -14.43
C THR A 169 12.16 -4.05 -13.64
N VAL A 170 11.07 -4.46 -14.30
CA VAL A 170 9.77 -4.70 -13.63
C VAL A 170 9.26 -6.09 -13.96
N LYS A 171 9.16 -6.93 -12.93
CA LYS A 171 8.54 -8.25 -13.02
C LYS A 171 7.17 -8.25 -12.36
N LEU A 172 6.14 -8.71 -13.10
CA LEU A 172 4.80 -8.92 -12.56
C LEU A 172 4.48 -10.41 -12.44
N ARG A 173 4.00 -10.82 -11.25
CA ARG A 173 3.37 -12.13 -11.05
C ARG A 173 1.87 -11.95 -10.88
N GLU A 174 1.11 -12.70 -11.68
CA GLU A 174 -0.35 -12.64 -11.70
C GLU A 174 -0.99 -13.64 -10.75
N THR A 175 -2.16 -13.28 -10.22
CA THR A 175 -3.03 -14.14 -9.42
C THR A 175 -4.48 -13.69 -9.55
N THR A 176 -5.42 -14.55 -9.20
CA THR A 176 -6.84 -14.19 -9.02
C THR A 176 -7.19 -13.89 -7.56
N ASP A 177 -6.24 -14.06 -6.63
CA ASP A 177 -6.45 -13.88 -5.19
C ASP A 177 -6.39 -12.40 -4.78
N LEU A 178 -7.49 -11.68 -5.00
CA LEU A 178 -7.67 -10.29 -4.56
C LEU A 178 -7.56 -10.17 -3.04
N ILE A 179 -8.09 -11.13 -2.29
CA ILE A 179 -8.12 -11.12 -0.83
C ILE A 179 -6.70 -11.21 -0.28
N GLY A 180 -5.96 -12.24 -0.68
CA GLY A 180 -4.60 -12.48 -0.17
C GLY A 180 -3.65 -11.33 -0.47
N VAL A 181 -3.67 -10.77 -1.68
CA VAL A 181 -2.81 -9.62 -2.05
C VAL A 181 -3.14 -8.38 -1.21
N GLN A 182 -4.41 -8.09 -0.94
CA GLN A 182 -4.81 -6.95 -0.12
C GLN A 182 -4.48 -7.16 1.36
N ILE A 183 -4.68 -8.37 1.90
CA ILE A 183 -4.28 -8.70 3.28
C ILE A 183 -2.78 -8.51 3.45
N CYS A 184 -1.97 -9.11 2.59
CA CYS A 184 -0.51 -8.99 2.65
C CYS A 184 -0.08 -7.51 2.62
N GLY A 185 -0.57 -6.73 1.64
CA GLY A 185 -0.23 -5.31 1.50
C GLY A 185 -0.67 -4.45 2.69
N SER A 186 -1.75 -4.83 3.38
CA SER A 186 -2.27 -4.11 4.54
C SER A 186 -1.50 -4.44 5.81
N ILE A 187 -1.35 -5.73 6.11
CA ILE A 187 -0.78 -6.22 7.37
C ILE A 187 0.71 -5.94 7.48
N LYS A 188 1.47 -5.99 6.38
CA LYS A 188 2.90 -5.69 6.43
C LYS A 188 3.23 -4.38 7.14
N ASN A 189 2.40 -3.35 6.95
CA ASN A 189 2.58 -2.05 7.57
C ASN A 189 2.35 -2.11 9.10
N VAL A 190 1.45 -2.97 9.54
CA VAL A 190 1.19 -3.22 10.97
C VAL A 190 2.34 -4.00 11.60
N ILE A 191 2.83 -5.05 10.92
CA ILE A 191 3.98 -5.83 11.43
C ILE A 191 5.26 -4.98 11.45
N ALA A 192 5.41 -4.05 10.51
CA ALA A 192 6.53 -3.11 10.52
C ALA A 192 6.54 -2.17 11.75
N LEU A 193 5.37 -1.85 12.34
CA LEU A 193 5.32 -1.18 13.64
C LEU A 193 5.98 -2.06 14.72
N ALA A 194 5.63 -3.34 14.78
CA ALA A 194 6.18 -4.28 15.75
C ALA A 194 7.68 -4.52 15.55
N ALA A 195 8.13 -4.66 14.30
CA ALA A 195 9.56 -4.79 13.99
C ALA A 195 10.35 -3.53 14.46
N GLY A 196 9.79 -2.35 14.21
CA GLY A 196 10.35 -1.11 14.73
C GLY A 196 10.36 -1.05 16.26
N MET A 197 9.34 -1.55 16.96
CA MET A 197 9.34 -1.61 18.42
C MET A 197 10.48 -2.46 18.97
N LEU A 198 10.73 -3.64 18.37
CA LEU A 198 11.86 -4.50 18.75
C LEU A 198 13.19 -3.76 18.59
N GLU A 199 13.38 -3.07 17.47
CA GLU A 199 14.55 -2.22 17.21
C GLU A 199 14.68 -1.11 18.27
N GLY A 200 13.58 -0.42 18.60
CA GLY A 200 13.56 0.63 19.61
C GLY A 200 13.88 0.13 21.03
N MET A 201 13.59 -1.12 21.33
CA MET A 201 13.95 -1.81 22.57
C MET A 201 15.36 -2.44 22.52
N ASN A 202 16.13 -2.22 21.43
CA ASN A 202 17.46 -2.79 21.21
C ASN A 202 17.51 -4.33 21.13
N TYR A 203 16.43 -4.97 20.65
CA TYR A 203 16.47 -6.40 20.33
C TYR A 203 17.20 -6.65 19.01
N PRO A 204 17.95 -7.77 18.90
CA PRO A 204 18.75 -8.08 17.72
C PRO A 204 17.88 -8.52 16.52
N GLU A 205 18.50 -8.56 15.34
CA GLU A 205 17.87 -8.96 14.07
C GLU A 205 17.27 -10.38 14.12
N SER A 206 17.83 -11.28 14.94
CA SER A 206 17.24 -12.61 15.17
C SER A 206 15.83 -12.54 15.77
N THR A 207 15.58 -11.59 16.68
CA THR A 207 14.24 -11.36 17.24
C THR A 207 13.29 -10.74 16.22
N GLN A 208 13.78 -9.88 15.34
CA GLN A 208 12.98 -9.37 14.21
C GLN A 208 12.62 -10.50 13.23
N SER A 209 13.57 -11.38 12.93
CA SER A 209 13.35 -12.56 12.07
C SER A 209 12.33 -13.52 12.70
N PHE A 210 12.36 -13.70 14.01
CA PHE A 210 11.36 -14.47 14.77
C PHE A 210 9.96 -13.84 14.61
N LEU A 211 9.81 -12.52 14.84
CA LEU A 211 8.54 -11.80 14.63
C LEU A 211 8.02 -12.00 13.21
N ILE A 212 8.87 -11.84 12.19
CA ILE A 212 8.47 -11.96 10.78
C ILE A 212 7.97 -13.37 10.48
N THR A 213 8.66 -14.40 10.98
CA THR A 213 8.28 -15.80 10.79
C THR A 213 6.91 -16.08 11.40
N GLU A 214 6.69 -15.69 12.66
CA GLU A 214 5.41 -15.87 13.33
C GLU A 214 4.28 -15.05 12.67
N SER A 215 4.60 -13.87 12.18
CA SER A 215 3.64 -13.02 11.45
C SER A 215 3.22 -13.64 10.12
N LEU A 216 4.14 -14.29 9.39
CA LEU A 216 3.80 -14.99 8.14
C LEU A 216 2.81 -16.14 8.38
N ASN A 217 2.98 -16.88 9.47
CA ASN A 217 2.04 -17.93 9.86
C ASN A 217 0.64 -17.35 10.14
N ASP A 218 0.57 -16.29 10.92
CA ASP A 218 -0.71 -15.61 11.21
C ASP A 218 -1.37 -15.03 9.96
N ILE A 219 -0.59 -14.40 9.07
CA ILE A 219 -1.09 -13.85 7.80
C ILE A 219 -1.65 -14.97 6.92
N LYS A 220 -0.98 -16.09 6.82
CA LYS A 220 -1.42 -17.27 6.08
C LYS A 220 -2.79 -17.77 6.58
N GLU A 221 -2.94 -17.90 7.90
CA GLU A 221 -4.21 -18.36 8.49
C GLU A 221 -5.32 -17.31 8.31
N LEU A 222 -4.99 -16.02 8.40
CA LEU A 222 -5.96 -14.94 8.13
C LEU A 222 -6.45 -14.95 6.67
N ILE A 223 -5.55 -15.10 5.70
CA ILE A 223 -5.91 -15.20 4.29
C ILE A 223 -6.88 -16.37 4.07
N LYS A 224 -6.55 -17.55 4.63
CA LYS A 224 -7.42 -18.74 4.57
C LYS A 224 -8.78 -18.49 5.20
N ALA A 225 -8.82 -17.91 6.39
CA ALA A 225 -10.07 -17.63 7.12
C ALA A 225 -10.99 -16.61 6.41
N LEU A 226 -10.42 -15.74 5.57
CA LEU A 226 -11.17 -14.76 4.78
C LEU A 226 -11.46 -15.24 3.34
N GLY A 227 -11.11 -16.49 3.00
CA GLY A 227 -11.42 -17.10 1.71
C GLY A 227 -10.41 -16.82 0.60
N GLY A 228 -9.23 -16.30 0.95
CA GLY A 228 -8.11 -16.13 0.03
C GLY A 228 -7.23 -17.38 -0.10
N ASN A 229 -6.22 -17.32 -0.95
CA ASN A 229 -5.24 -18.40 -1.15
C ASN A 229 -4.04 -18.22 -0.21
N PRO A 230 -3.81 -19.12 0.77
CA PRO A 230 -2.68 -19.02 1.71
C PRO A 230 -1.30 -18.97 1.02
N LYS A 231 -1.16 -19.52 -0.18
CA LYS A 231 0.11 -19.48 -0.96
C LYS A 231 0.49 -18.03 -1.35
N THR A 232 -0.46 -17.10 -1.34
CA THR A 232 -0.18 -15.67 -1.63
C THR A 232 0.81 -15.06 -0.62
N CYS A 233 0.93 -15.60 0.60
CA CYS A 233 1.99 -15.22 1.54
C CYS A 233 3.40 -15.35 0.96
N LEU A 234 3.66 -16.29 0.07
CA LEU A 234 4.97 -16.52 -0.55
C LEU A 234 5.17 -15.72 -1.86
N SER A 235 4.34 -14.72 -2.10
CA SER A 235 4.42 -13.85 -3.28
C SER A 235 5.24 -12.57 -3.01
N PHE A 236 5.44 -11.76 -4.06
CA PHE A 236 6.00 -10.42 -3.91
C PHE A 236 5.16 -9.55 -2.97
N ALA A 237 3.83 -9.61 -3.04
CA ALA A 237 2.94 -8.87 -2.13
C ALA A 237 2.98 -9.40 -0.69
N GLY A 238 3.33 -10.67 -0.50
CA GLY A 238 3.46 -11.33 0.81
C GLY A 238 4.85 -11.14 1.41
N VAL A 239 5.62 -12.23 1.49
CA VAL A 239 6.94 -12.24 2.13
C VAL A 239 7.90 -11.18 1.60
N GLY A 240 7.87 -10.87 0.30
CA GLY A 240 8.76 -9.87 -0.29
C GLY A 240 8.51 -8.47 0.29
N ASP A 241 7.26 -8.02 0.27
CA ASP A 241 6.89 -6.67 0.75
C ASP A 241 6.93 -6.59 2.30
N LEU A 242 6.66 -7.71 2.99
CA LEU A 242 6.79 -7.81 4.44
C LEU A 242 8.25 -7.62 4.87
N LEU A 243 9.18 -8.40 4.31
CA LEU A 243 10.61 -8.30 4.60
C LEU A 243 11.11 -6.88 4.34
N LEU A 244 10.90 -6.34 3.13
CA LEU A 244 11.34 -5.00 2.79
C LEU A 244 10.85 -3.93 3.78
N THR A 245 9.59 -4.06 4.24
CA THR A 245 8.97 -3.05 5.10
C THR A 245 9.41 -3.17 6.56
N CYS A 246 9.66 -4.40 7.04
CA CYS A 246 10.02 -4.69 8.44
C CYS A 246 11.52 -4.54 8.72
N THR A 247 12.40 -4.57 7.70
CA THR A 247 13.86 -4.50 7.90
C THR A 247 14.47 -3.18 7.41
N SER A 248 13.64 -2.26 6.88
CA SER A 248 14.15 -1.02 6.30
C SER A 248 13.82 0.21 7.13
N THR A 249 14.86 0.99 7.43
CA THR A 249 14.73 2.33 8.03
C THR A 249 14.09 3.36 7.09
N LYS A 250 13.87 3.04 5.80
CA LYS A 250 13.08 3.86 4.87
C LYS A 250 11.57 3.76 5.19
N SER A 251 11.12 2.71 5.90
CA SER A 251 9.72 2.50 6.27
C SER A 251 9.28 3.46 7.38
N ARG A 252 8.28 4.31 7.08
CA ARG A 252 7.67 5.19 8.09
C ARG A 252 7.01 4.42 9.22
N ASN A 253 6.43 3.25 8.91
CA ASN A 253 5.84 2.37 9.93
C ASN A 253 6.91 1.83 10.88
N PHE A 254 8.03 1.36 10.34
CA PHE A 254 9.17 0.91 11.15
C PHE A 254 9.72 2.03 12.04
N LYS A 255 9.94 3.24 11.49
CA LYS A 255 10.39 4.40 12.25
C LYS A 255 9.44 4.76 13.40
N PHE A 256 8.14 4.78 13.15
CA PHE A 256 7.16 5.04 14.20
C PHE A 256 7.17 3.95 15.27
N GLY A 257 7.27 2.68 14.88
CA GLY A 257 7.44 1.56 15.80
C GLY A 257 8.70 1.74 16.67
N LYS A 258 9.82 2.17 16.08
CA LYS A 258 11.07 2.43 16.81
C LYS A 258 10.90 3.51 17.89
N LEU A 259 10.18 4.59 17.59
CA LEU A 259 9.83 5.61 18.59
C LEU A 259 9.00 5.02 19.73
N VAL A 260 8.03 4.17 19.42
CA VAL A 260 7.22 3.51 20.47
C VAL A 260 8.09 2.60 21.33
N GLY A 261 8.93 1.77 20.72
CA GLY A 261 9.80 0.81 21.42
C GLY A 261 10.87 1.46 22.28
N SER A 262 11.39 2.62 21.86
CA SER A 262 12.38 3.38 22.65
C SER A 262 11.78 4.16 23.85
N GLY A 263 10.46 4.08 24.06
CA GLY A 263 9.80 4.80 25.14
C GLY A 263 9.61 6.31 24.87
N ALA A 264 9.61 6.72 23.59
CA ALA A 264 9.42 8.12 23.21
C ALA A 264 8.17 8.74 23.86
N LEU A 265 8.24 10.02 24.19
CA LEU A 265 7.14 10.76 24.81
C LEU A 265 5.92 10.81 23.87
N LYS A 266 4.75 10.98 24.46
CA LYS A 266 3.48 11.10 23.70
C LYS A 266 3.57 12.21 22.64
N LYS A 267 4.14 13.36 23.00
CA LYS A 267 4.31 14.52 22.10
C LYS A 267 5.15 14.17 20.87
N GLU A 268 6.24 13.41 21.04
CA GLU A 268 7.11 13.02 19.91
C GLU A 268 6.40 12.08 18.96
N LYS A 269 5.61 11.13 19.51
CA LYS A 269 4.77 10.22 18.69
C LYS A 269 3.69 10.97 17.91
N GLU A 270 3.01 11.93 18.55
CA GLU A 270 2.00 12.78 17.91
C GLU A 270 2.60 13.66 16.82
N GLN A 271 3.76 14.27 17.07
CA GLN A 271 4.49 15.06 16.09
C GLN A 271 4.86 14.21 14.86
N PHE A 272 5.40 13.01 15.08
CA PHE A 272 5.76 12.11 13.97
C PHE A 272 4.55 11.75 13.11
N LEU A 273 3.38 11.48 13.73
CA LEU A 273 2.14 11.17 13.02
C LEU A 273 1.58 12.39 12.26
N ALA A 274 1.78 13.61 12.76
CA ALA A 274 1.37 14.83 12.06
C ALA A 274 2.22 15.10 10.81
N GLU A 275 3.52 14.80 10.88
CA GLU A 275 4.47 15.03 9.77
C GLU A 275 4.50 13.88 8.77
N ASN A 276 4.07 12.68 9.16
CA ASN A 276 4.22 11.47 8.36
C ASN A 276 2.90 10.67 8.24
N THR A 277 2.61 10.20 7.04
CA THR A 277 1.54 9.22 6.85
C THR A 277 2.02 7.83 7.28
N VAL A 278 1.63 7.38 8.46
CA VAL A 278 1.92 6.05 9.01
C VAL A 278 0.72 5.14 8.77
N GLU A 279 0.68 4.50 7.60
CA GLU A 279 -0.48 3.67 7.18
C GLU A 279 -0.78 2.54 8.17
N GLY A 280 0.25 1.92 8.76
CA GLY A 280 0.10 0.84 9.73
C GLY A 280 -0.67 1.25 10.97
N TYR A 281 -0.52 2.51 11.42
CA TYR A 281 -1.26 3.06 12.56
C TYR A 281 -2.78 3.06 12.33
N TYR A 282 -3.21 3.44 11.13
CA TYR A 282 -4.64 3.47 10.76
C TYR A 282 -5.15 2.07 10.42
N THR A 283 -4.37 1.31 9.64
CA THR A 283 -4.71 -0.05 9.24
C THR A 283 -4.85 -1.00 10.42
N LEU A 284 -4.07 -0.83 11.48
CA LEU A 284 -4.15 -1.62 12.72
C LEU A 284 -5.57 -1.62 13.29
N LYS A 285 -6.20 -0.45 13.35
CA LYS A 285 -7.57 -0.32 13.88
C LYS A 285 -8.59 -1.06 13.02
N SER A 286 -8.46 -0.99 11.70
CA SER A 286 -9.37 -1.66 10.76
C SER A 286 -9.18 -3.18 10.77
N ILE A 287 -7.93 -3.65 10.77
CA ILE A 287 -7.61 -5.09 10.88
C ILE A 287 -8.10 -5.64 12.22
N TYR A 288 -7.84 -4.96 13.31
CA TYR A 288 -8.30 -5.40 14.64
C TYR A 288 -9.81 -5.56 14.68
N LYS A 289 -10.58 -4.57 14.18
CA LYS A 289 -12.05 -4.66 14.06
C LYS A 289 -12.48 -5.84 13.18
N LEU A 290 -11.82 -6.03 12.02
CA LEU A 290 -12.14 -7.11 11.09
C LEU A 290 -11.95 -8.48 11.74
N VAL A 291 -10.80 -8.73 12.36
CA VAL A 291 -10.50 -10.05 12.97
C VAL A 291 -11.41 -10.32 14.16
N LYS A 292 -11.75 -9.31 14.98
CA LYS A 292 -12.72 -9.47 16.08
C LYS A 292 -14.13 -9.77 15.56
N LYS A 293 -14.62 -9.02 14.56
CA LYS A 293 -15.93 -9.25 13.92
C LYS A 293 -16.05 -10.65 13.33
N LYS A 294 -14.96 -11.14 12.72
CA LYS A 294 -14.90 -12.48 12.11
C LYS A 294 -14.50 -13.59 13.07
N LYS A 295 -14.24 -13.28 14.35
CA LYS A 295 -13.78 -14.22 15.38
C LYS A 295 -12.50 -14.99 14.99
N ILE A 296 -11.59 -14.32 14.27
CA ILE A 296 -10.30 -14.87 13.85
C ILE A 296 -9.27 -14.59 14.95
N LYS A 297 -8.51 -15.61 15.34
CA LYS A 297 -7.41 -15.44 16.31
C LYS A 297 -6.19 -14.84 15.60
N MET A 298 -5.74 -13.67 16.06
CA MET A 298 -4.55 -12.97 15.55
C MET A 298 -3.77 -12.37 16.73
N PRO A 299 -3.06 -13.20 17.52
CA PRO A 299 -2.41 -12.73 18.75
C PRO A 299 -1.42 -11.58 18.55
N ILE A 300 -0.68 -11.58 17.43
CA ILE A 300 0.26 -10.51 17.10
C ILE A 300 -0.48 -9.19 16.91
N ILE A 301 -1.60 -9.18 16.17
CA ILE A 301 -2.41 -7.97 15.97
C ILE A 301 -2.99 -7.48 17.30
N ASP A 302 -3.46 -8.40 18.15
CA ASP A 302 -4.02 -8.06 19.46
C ASP A 302 -2.97 -7.35 20.35
N VAL A 303 -1.73 -7.83 20.37
CA VAL A 303 -0.65 -7.22 21.16
C VAL A 303 -0.21 -5.88 20.57
N ILE A 304 -0.04 -5.79 19.25
CA ILE A 304 0.30 -4.51 18.61
C ILE A 304 -0.79 -3.46 18.90
N TYR A 305 -2.08 -3.87 18.86
CA TYR A 305 -3.19 -2.97 19.17
C TYR A 305 -3.13 -2.47 20.62
N LYS A 306 -2.89 -3.34 21.59
CA LYS A 306 -2.72 -2.97 22.99
C LYS A 306 -1.59 -1.95 23.18
N ILE A 307 -0.44 -2.20 22.58
CA ILE A 307 0.71 -1.30 22.69
C ILE A 307 0.43 0.06 22.03
N ILE A 308 -0.08 0.08 20.80
CA ILE A 308 -0.24 1.32 20.02
C ILE A 308 -1.47 2.13 20.45
N VAL A 309 -2.57 1.47 20.77
CA VAL A 309 -3.85 2.15 21.02
C VAL A 309 -4.11 2.34 22.52
N ASN A 310 -3.80 1.32 23.34
CA ASN A 310 -4.01 1.39 24.78
C ASN A 310 -2.77 1.93 25.54
N ASN A 311 -1.61 2.10 24.83
CA ASN A 311 -0.33 2.49 25.42
C ASN A 311 0.23 1.47 26.44
N ASP A 312 -0.03 0.18 26.21
CA ASP A 312 0.55 -0.90 27.01
C ASP A 312 2.07 -1.01 26.76
N ASP A 313 2.79 -1.70 27.64
CA ASP A 313 4.26 -1.89 27.54
C ASP A 313 4.64 -2.65 26.28
N PRO A 314 5.56 -2.12 25.43
CA PRO A 314 6.07 -2.81 24.25
C PRO A 314 6.69 -4.19 24.53
N LYS A 315 7.16 -4.47 25.74
CA LYS A 315 7.67 -5.79 26.16
C LYS A 315 6.66 -6.90 26.04
N LEU A 316 5.35 -6.59 26.01
CA LEU A 316 4.29 -7.57 25.74
C LEU A 316 4.49 -8.28 24.41
N LEU A 317 5.11 -7.62 23.42
CA LEU A 317 5.41 -8.23 22.11
C LEU A 317 6.38 -9.42 22.26
N VAL A 318 7.44 -9.24 23.04
CA VAL A 318 8.44 -10.31 23.30
C VAL A 318 7.83 -11.45 24.10
N THR A 319 7.06 -11.12 25.12
CA THR A 319 6.34 -12.11 25.92
C THR A 319 5.40 -12.95 25.04
N LEU A 320 4.69 -12.30 24.10
CA LEU A 320 3.86 -13.04 23.15
C LEU A 320 4.69 -13.97 22.27
N LEU A 321 5.76 -13.48 21.66
CA LEU A 321 6.57 -14.27 20.72
C LEU A 321 7.08 -15.57 21.35
N ILE A 322 7.55 -15.52 22.61
CA ILE A 322 8.05 -16.68 23.34
C ILE A 322 6.92 -17.67 23.70
N ASN A 323 5.73 -17.16 24.06
CA ASN A 323 4.63 -18.00 24.56
C ASN A 323 3.59 -18.38 23.51
N LYS A 324 3.76 -17.91 22.27
CA LYS A 324 2.84 -18.22 21.16
C LYS A 324 2.97 -19.71 20.81
N LYS A 325 1.84 -20.42 20.87
CA LYS A 325 1.71 -21.84 20.52
C LYS A 325 1.30 -22.00 19.06
#